data_0265d7807bcd60da3ddabaef3a812173
#
_entry.id   0265d7807bcd60da3ddabaef3a812173
#
_cell.length_a   1.000
_cell.length_b   1.000
_cell.length_c   1.000
_cell.angle_alpha   90.00
_cell.angle_beta   90.00
_cell.angle_gamma   90.00
#
_symmetry.space_group_name_H-M   'P 1'
#
loop_
_entity.id
_entity.type
_entity.pdbx_description
1 polymer ?
#
loop_
_entity_poly.entity_id
_entity_poly.type
_entity_poly.pdbx_seq_one_letter_code
_entity_poly.pdbx_strand_id
1 'polypeptide(L)'
;MDGKLRNMTAVYLFKDKKVLLLYRQGGRVVNNVWMGSAGGHFENYELNDAKACVLRELNEELGLQPEDIEGLTLRYITLRSTKGEIRQNYYFFAELKESVDENLSSNEGVCRWFKMEEINSIEMPFTAKHVMEHYCKRGCLTDVLYVGVASPDKVDFCSLPEF
;
A
#
# COMPACT_ATOMS: atom_id res chain seq x y z
N MET A 1 1.99 -26.45 7.52
CA MET A 1 1.81 -25.35 6.54
C MET A 1 2.63 -25.67 5.31
N ASP A 2 2.07 -25.59 4.11
CA ASP A 2 2.70 -26.10 2.87
C ASP A 2 3.68 -25.10 2.21
N GLY A 3 4.00 -23.99 2.89
CA GLY A 3 4.93 -22.97 2.37
C GLY A 3 4.38 -22.13 1.20
N LYS A 4 3.07 -22.09 1.02
CA LYS A 4 2.43 -21.27 -0.02
C LYS A 4 2.60 -19.79 0.30
N LEU A 5 3.17 -19.05 -0.63
CA LEU A 5 3.43 -17.61 -0.49
C LEU A 5 2.52 -16.82 -1.43
N ARG A 6 2.12 -15.64 -0.97
CA ARG A 6 1.39 -14.66 -1.77
C ARG A 6 2.00 -13.28 -1.57
N ASN A 7 2.75 -12.85 -2.57
CA ASN A 7 3.41 -11.55 -2.58
C ASN A 7 2.53 -10.50 -3.26
N MET A 8 2.38 -9.35 -2.62
CA MET A 8 1.57 -8.24 -3.10
C MET A 8 2.27 -6.91 -2.82
N THR A 9 2.05 -5.93 -3.66
CA THR A 9 2.42 -4.54 -3.38
C THR A 9 1.18 -3.69 -3.14
N ALA A 10 1.37 -2.61 -2.43
CA ALA A 10 0.46 -1.47 -2.39
C ALA A 10 1.29 -0.19 -2.37
N VAL A 11 0.77 0.88 -2.94
CA VAL A 11 1.36 2.22 -2.83
C VAL A 11 0.34 3.20 -2.26
N TYR A 12 0.83 4.10 -1.43
CA TYR A 12 0.10 5.27 -0.96
C TYR A 12 0.73 6.51 -1.59
N LEU A 13 -0.04 7.19 -2.44
CA LEU A 13 0.36 8.46 -3.04
C LEU A 13 -0.09 9.61 -2.15
N PHE A 14 0.83 10.53 -1.91
CA PHE A 14 0.58 11.74 -1.13
C PHE A 14 0.63 12.97 -2.01
N LYS A 15 -0.12 13.99 -1.65
CA LYS A 15 -0.06 15.35 -2.17
C LYS A 15 -0.69 16.30 -1.15
N ASP A 16 -0.07 17.42 -0.84
CA ASP A 16 -0.60 18.47 0.06
C ASP A 16 -1.13 17.91 1.40
N LYS A 17 -0.38 17.00 2.03
CA LYS A 17 -0.75 16.34 3.30
C LYS A 17 -2.03 15.50 3.21
N LYS A 18 -2.43 15.13 2.02
CA LYS A 18 -3.52 14.17 1.76
C LYS A 18 -2.94 12.90 1.18
N VAL A 19 -3.67 11.81 1.34
CA VAL A 19 -3.36 10.51 0.73
C VAL A 19 -4.48 10.10 -0.23
N LEU A 20 -4.10 9.62 -1.41
CA LEU A 20 -5.02 9.04 -2.37
C LEU A 20 -5.38 7.62 -1.95
N LEU A 21 -6.66 7.34 -1.84
CA LEU A 21 -7.17 5.99 -1.63
C LEU A 21 -8.11 5.60 -2.75
N LEU A 22 -8.17 4.30 -3.03
CA LEU A 22 -9.05 3.68 -4.00
C LEU A 22 -10.18 2.94 -3.29
N TYR A 23 -11.43 3.33 -3.55
CA TYR A 23 -12.60 2.57 -3.11
C TYR A 23 -12.91 1.47 -4.12
N ARG A 24 -12.60 0.24 -3.76
CA ARG A 24 -12.79 -0.90 -4.64
C ARG A 24 -14.23 -1.34 -4.67
N GLN A 25 -14.82 -1.42 -5.88
CA GLN A 25 -16.17 -1.87 -6.13
C GLN A 25 -16.17 -3.07 -7.10
N GLY A 26 -16.98 -4.09 -6.80
CA GLY A 26 -17.18 -5.23 -7.70
C GLY A 26 -16.06 -6.28 -7.71
N GLY A 27 -15.07 -6.20 -6.82
CA GLY A 27 -14.01 -7.21 -6.69
C GLY A 27 -14.51 -8.51 -6.07
N ARG A 28 -13.92 -9.65 -6.45
CA ARG A 28 -14.32 -10.97 -5.93
C ARG A 28 -13.86 -11.24 -4.49
N VAL A 29 -12.84 -10.53 -4.00
CA VAL A 29 -12.15 -10.85 -2.74
C VAL A 29 -12.27 -9.74 -1.69
N VAL A 30 -12.24 -8.48 -2.10
CA VAL A 30 -12.33 -7.31 -1.21
C VAL A 30 -13.24 -6.27 -1.84
N ASN A 31 -14.32 -5.93 -1.18
CA ASN A 31 -15.32 -4.97 -1.63
C ASN A 31 -15.68 -3.99 -0.52
N ASN A 32 -16.10 -2.79 -0.93
CA ASN A 32 -16.65 -1.75 -0.05
C ASN A 32 -15.67 -1.28 1.03
N VAL A 33 -14.37 -1.27 0.72
CA VAL A 33 -13.31 -0.72 1.58
C VAL A 33 -12.37 0.15 0.78
N TRP A 34 -11.72 1.07 1.45
CA TRP A 34 -10.68 1.91 0.90
C TRP A 34 -9.34 1.19 0.93
N MET A 35 -8.68 1.11 -0.20
CA MET A 35 -7.37 0.48 -0.38
C MET A 35 -6.29 1.53 -0.63
N GLY A 36 -5.03 1.11 -0.70
CA GLY A 36 -3.96 1.96 -1.21
C GLY A 36 -4.27 2.53 -2.60
N SER A 37 -3.54 3.52 -3.02
CA SER A 37 -3.77 4.22 -4.29
C SER A 37 -3.74 3.30 -5.50
N ALA A 38 -2.82 2.34 -5.50
CA ALA A 38 -2.71 1.23 -6.45
C ALA A 38 -2.00 0.04 -5.79
N GLY A 39 -2.09 -1.15 -6.39
CA GLY A 39 -1.33 -2.30 -5.96
C GLY A 39 -1.95 -3.64 -6.36
N GLY A 40 -1.11 -4.66 -6.41
CA GLY A 40 -1.53 -5.98 -6.83
C GLY A 40 -0.51 -7.07 -6.56
N HIS A 41 -0.72 -8.21 -7.19
CA HIS A 41 0.14 -9.39 -7.04
C HIS A 41 1.40 -9.27 -7.88
N PHE A 42 2.48 -9.87 -7.37
CA PHE A 42 3.70 -10.04 -8.15
C PHE A 42 3.46 -10.95 -9.33
N GLU A 43 3.94 -10.53 -10.49
CA GLU A 43 4.16 -11.41 -11.63
C GLU A 43 5.43 -12.25 -11.43
N ASN A 44 5.56 -13.37 -12.16
CA ASN A 44 6.70 -14.29 -11.98
C ASN A 44 8.07 -13.62 -12.19
N TYR A 45 8.15 -12.64 -13.07
CA TYR A 45 9.39 -11.89 -13.35
C TYR A 45 9.71 -10.79 -12.33
N GLU A 46 8.78 -10.51 -11.40
CA GLU A 46 8.90 -9.48 -10.34
C GLU A 46 9.24 -10.06 -8.96
N LEU A 47 9.37 -11.39 -8.82
CA LEU A 47 9.46 -12.07 -7.52
C LEU A 47 10.59 -11.55 -6.60
N ASN A 48 11.64 -10.96 -7.18
CA ASN A 48 12.75 -10.37 -6.43
C ASN A 48 12.83 -8.83 -6.60
N ASP A 49 11.78 -8.20 -7.14
CA ASP A 49 11.74 -6.76 -7.41
C ASP A 49 10.36 -6.17 -7.11
N ALA A 50 10.11 -5.90 -5.83
CA ALA A 50 8.86 -5.29 -5.38
C ALA A 50 8.62 -3.89 -5.99
N LYS A 51 9.71 -3.17 -6.34
CA LYS A 51 9.61 -1.86 -6.98
C LYS A 51 9.10 -1.97 -8.41
N ALA A 52 9.55 -2.97 -9.17
CA ALA A 52 9.02 -3.22 -10.52
C ALA A 52 7.50 -3.50 -10.46
N CYS A 53 7.07 -4.35 -9.54
CA CYS A 53 5.66 -4.67 -9.35
C CYS A 53 4.82 -3.40 -9.06
N VAL A 54 5.20 -2.58 -8.08
CA VAL A 54 4.41 -1.41 -7.71
C VAL A 54 4.36 -0.36 -8.81
N LEU A 55 5.43 -0.19 -9.61
CA LEU A 55 5.43 0.71 -10.75
C LEU A 55 4.53 0.22 -11.89
N ARG A 56 4.49 -1.09 -12.15
CA ARG A 56 3.55 -1.67 -13.11
C ARG A 56 2.09 -1.43 -12.67
N GLU A 57 1.77 -1.73 -11.41
CA GLU A 57 0.43 -1.53 -10.88
C GLU A 57 -0.01 -0.05 -10.89
N LEU A 58 0.90 0.89 -10.58
CA LEU A 58 0.64 2.33 -10.73
C LEU A 58 0.25 2.72 -12.16
N ASN A 59 0.96 2.17 -13.14
CA ASN A 59 0.65 2.42 -14.54
C ASN A 59 -0.67 1.77 -14.96
N GLU A 60 -0.89 0.51 -14.62
CA GLU A 60 -2.09 -0.25 -15.01
C GLU A 60 -3.37 0.32 -14.39
N GLU A 61 -3.34 0.72 -13.12
CA GLU A 61 -4.51 1.17 -12.38
C GLU A 61 -4.79 2.67 -12.48
N LEU A 62 -3.74 3.50 -12.52
CA LEU A 62 -3.84 4.97 -12.48
C LEU A 62 -3.25 5.67 -13.72
N GLY A 63 -2.59 4.93 -14.64
CA GLY A 63 -1.94 5.50 -15.81
C GLY A 63 -0.68 6.32 -15.50
N LEU A 64 -0.16 6.25 -14.27
CA LEU A 64 1.02 7.01 -13.84
C LEU A 64 2.32 6.33 -14.28
N GLN A 65 3.28 7.16 -14.69
CA GLN A 65 4.64 6.74 -15.02
C GLN A 65 5.59 7.02 -13.83
N PRO A 66 6.78 6.40 -13.78
CA PRO A 66 7.77 6.71 -12.74
C PRO A 66 8.12 8.19 -12.63
N GLU A 67 8.03 8.92 -13.75
CA GLU A 67 8.30 10.36 -13.84
C GLU A 67 7.22 11.24 -13.19
N ASP A 68 6.03 10.69 -12.95
CA ASP A 68 4.88 11.40 -12.37
C ASP A 68 4.91 11.45 -10.84
N ILE A 69 5.77 10.64 -10.24
CA ILE A 69 5.93 10.52 -8.79
C ILE A 69 7.36 10.82 -8.35
N GLU A 70 7.53 11.12 -7.07
CA GLU A 70 8.83 11.29 -6.44
C GLU A 70 8.89 10.61 -5.07
N GLY A 71 10.10 10.30 -4.60
CA GLY A 71 10.32 9.71 -3.29
C GLY A 71 9.74 8.32 -3.09
N LEU A 72 9.53 7.52 -4.17
CA LEU A 72 9.01 6.15 -4.05
C LEU A 72 9.91 5.30 -3.16
N THR A 73 9.42 4.95 -1.98
CA THR A 73 10.18 4.25 -0.94
C THR A 73 9.35 3.13 -0.33
N LEU A 74 9.94 1.95 -0.16
CA LEU A 74 9.37 0.86 0.62
C LEU A 74 9.43 1.23 2.10
N ARG A 75 8.27 1.34 2.74
CA ARG A 75 8.14 1.80 4.12
C ARG A 75 7.67 0.72 5.08
N TYR A 76 6.87 -0.23 4.60
CA TYR A 76 6.36 -1.34 5.41
C TYR A 76 6.37 -2.64 4.65
N ILE A 77 6.65 -3.73 5.38
CA ILE A 77 6.39 -5.10 4.95
C ILE A 77 5.51 -5.72 6.01
N THR A 78 4.43 -6.40 5.63
CA THR A 78 3.60 -7.15 6.58
C THR A 78 3.54 -8.62 6.24
N LEU A 79 3.55 -9.46 7.27
CA LEU A 79 3.39 -10.89 7.18
C LEU A 79 2.08 -11.30 7.86
N ARG A 80 1.29 -12.10 7.17
CA ARG A 80 0.04 -12.67 7.70
C ARG A 80 -0.13 -14.11 7.24
N SER A 81 -0.38 -15.01 8.20
CA SER A 81 -0.79 -16.38 7.89
C SER A 81 -2.31 -16.44 7.82
N THR A 82 -2.87 -16.85 6.68
CA THR A 82 -4.32 -16.96 6.51
C THR A 82 -4.66 -17.93 5.38
N LYS A 83 -5.72 -18.76 5.57
CA LYS A 83 -6.22 -19.70 4.56
C LYS A 83 -5.14 -20.63 3.98
N GLY A 84 -4.19 -21.07 4.82
CA GLY A 84 -3.12 -22.01 4.42
C GLY A 84 -1.97 -21.37 3.64
N GLU A 85 -1.93 -20.04 3.51
CA GLU A 85 -0.85 -19.32 2.83
C GLU A 85 -0.24 -18.24 3.73
N ILE A 86 0.99 -17.85 3.43
CA ILE A 86 1.66 -16.68 4.01
C ILE A 86 1.54 -15.54 3.02
N ARG A 87 0.86 -14.47 3.42
CA ARG A 87 0.75 -13.24 2.64
C ARG A 87 1.84 -12.28 3.07
N GLN A 88 2.57 -11.77 2.09
CA GLN A 88 3.61 -10.76 2.24
C GLN A 88 3.16 -9.52 1.44
N ASN A 89 2.89 -8.42 2.14
CA ASN A 89 2.51 -7.17 1.50
C ASN A 89 3.63 -6.15 1.67
N TYR A 90 4.03 -5.54 0.56
CA TYR A 90 5.07 -4.52 0.46
C TYR A 90 4.40 -3.18 0.22
N TYR A 91 4.48 -2.26 1.18
CA TYR A 91 3.82 -0.96 1.12
C TYR A 91 4.83 0.13 0.79
N PHE A 92 4.65 0.71 -0.38
CA PHE A 92 5.42 1.84 -0.87
C PHE A 92 4.69 3.15 -0.59
N PHE A 93 5.45 4.21 -0.38
CA PHE A 93 4.95 5.56 -0.23
C PHE A 93 5.67 6.45 -1.23
N ALA A 94 4.94 7.38 -1.84
CA ALA A 94 5.47 8.32 -2.82
C ALA A 94 4.65 9.61 -2.82
N GLU A 95 5.23 10.70 -3.30
CA GLU A 95 4.54 11.95 -3.56
C GLU A 95 4.13 12.02 -5.04
N LEU A 96 2.92 12.49 -5.32
CA LEU A 96 2.50 12.87 -6.67
C LEU A 96 3.11 14.23 -7.00
N LYS A 97 3.82 14.34 -8.14
CA LYS A 97 4.44 15.63 -8.53
C LYS A 97 3.41 16.72 -8.75
N GLU A 98 3.79 17.96 -8.46
CA GLU A 98 2.95 19.14 -8.64
C GLU A 98 2.48 19.33 -10.10
N SER A 99 3.27 18.90 -11.07
CA SER A 99 2.95 18.98 -12.50
C SER A 99 1.87 18.00 -12.95
N VAL A 100 1.49 17.04 -12.10
CA VAL A 100 0.49 16.00 -12.42
C VAL A 100 -0.87 16.41 -11.88
N ASP A 101 -1.91 16.25 -12.71
CA ASP A 101 -3.29 16.49 -12.30
C ASP A 101 -3.69 15.56 -11.16
N GLU A 102 -4.23 16.12 -10.09
CA GLU A 102 -4.68 15.35 -8.93
C GLU A 102 -6.02 14.62 -9.16
N ASN A 103 -6.74 14.94 -10.25
CA ASN A 103 -7.99 14.28 -10.64
C ASN A 103 -7.72 12.93 -11.29
N LEU A 104 -7.16 12.01 -10.50
CA LEU A 104 -6.85 10.66 -10.95
C LEU A 104 -8.11 9.79 -11.01
N SER A 105 -8.19 8.95 -12.04
CA SER A 105 -9.22 7.93 -12.19
C SER A 105 -8.60 6.55 -12.26
N SER A 106 -9.34 5.53 -11.83
CA SER A 106 -8.91 4.13 -11.87
C SER A 106 -9.99 3.28 -12.53
N ASN A 107 -9.56 2.25 -13.25
CA ASN A 107 -10.44 1.20 -13.77
C ASN A 107 -10.92 0.21 -12.68
N GLU A 108 -10.30 0.25 -11.48
CA GLU A 108 -10.57 -0.66 -10.35
C GLU A 108 -11.60 -0.09 -9.35
N GLY A 109 -11.93 1.21 -9.44
CA GLY A 109 -12.85 1.84 -8.51
C GLY A 109 -12.80 3.37 -8.49
N VAL A 110 -13.21 3.97 -7.38
CA VAL A 110 -13.26 5.42 -7.20
C VAL A 110 -12.07 5.92 -6.40
N CYS A 111 -11.31 6.83 -6.97
CA CYS A 111 -10.21 7.51 -6.30
C CYS A 111 -10.70 8.72 -5.49
N ARG A 112 -10.16 8.90 -4.28
CA ARG A 112 -10.42 10.07 -3.45
C ARG A 112 -9.22 10.42 -2.59
N TRP A 113 -8.95 11.72 -2.46
CA TRP A 113 -7.96 12.27 -1.54
C TRP A 113 -8.55 12.45 -0.14
N PHE A 114 -7.84 11.93 0.86
CA PHE A 114 -8.20 12.04 2.27
C PHE A 114 -7.12 12.80 3.04
N LYS A 115 -7.53 13.65 3.96
CA LYS A 115 -6.60 14.22 4.93
C LYS A 115 -6.10 13.14 5.89
N MET A 116 -4.88 13.28 6.38
CA MET A 116 -4.29 12.28 7.27
C MET A 116 -5.10 12.09 8.57
N GLU A 117 -5.78 13.13 9.05
CA GLU A 117 -6.64 13.05 10.23
C GLU A 117 -7.87 12.15 10.02
N GLU A 118 -8.32 11.97 8.78
CA GLU A 118 -9.48 11.14 8.44
C GLU A 118 -9.16 9.63 8.45
N ILE A 119 -7.88 9.24 8.36
CA ILE A 119 -7.45 7.84 8.19
C ILE A 119 -7.99 6.92 9.29
N ASN A 120 -8.04 7.40 10.53
CA ASN A 120 -8.53 6.58 11.65
C ASN A 120 -10.03 6.21 11.51
N SER A 121 -10.83 7.00 10.79
CA SER A 121 -12.26 6.75 10.57
C SER A 121 -12.56 5.98 9.28
N ILE A 122 -11.55 5.75 8.43
CA ILE A 122 -11.75 5.09 7.14
C ILE A 122 -11.67 3.58 7.30
N GLU A 123 -12.62 2.87 6.69
CA GLU A 123 -12.61 1.41 6.65
C GLU A 123 -11.65 0.91 5.58
N MET A 124 -10.67 0.14 6.01
CA MET A 124 -9.59 -0.41 5.19
C MET A 124 -9.38 -1.90 5.49
N PRO A 125 -8.75 -2.67 4.60
CA PRO A 125 -8.30 -4.03 4.91
C PRO A 125 -7.43 -4.06 6.15
N PHE A 126 -7.55 -5.10 6.96
CA PHE A 126 -6.97 -5.20 8.30
C PHE A 126 -5.49 -4.77 8.40
N THR A 127 -4.59 -5.39 7.61
CA THR A 127 -3.16 -5.04 7.67
C THR A 127 -2.87 -3.63 7.17
N ALA A 128 -3.55 -3.20 6.11
CA ALA A 128 -3.43 -1.86 5.54
C ALA A 128 -3.87 -0.77 6.55
N LYS A 129 -4.95 -1.02 7.28
CA LYS A 129 -5.42 -0.13 8.35
C LYS A 129 -4.35 0.08 9.42
N HIS A 130 -3.77 -1.01 9.94
CA HIS A 130 -2.72 -0.94 10.96
C HIS A 130 -1.44 -0.26 10.44
N VAL A 131 -1.06 -0.49 9.16
CA VAL A 131 0.06 0.22 8.53
C VAL A 131 -0.18 1.71 8.52
N MET A 132 -1.34 2.16 8.06
CA MET A 132 -1.66 3.59 7.99
C MET A 132 -1.76 4.24 9.37
N GLU A 133 -2.36 3.56 10.35
CA GLU A 133 -2.40 4.04 11.75
C GLU A 133 -1.00 4.14 12.37
N HIS A 134 -0.13 3.16 12.13
CA HIS A 134 1.26 3.22 12.59
C HIS A 134 2.03 4.33 11.88
N TYR A 135 1.82 4.50 10.57
CA TYR A 135 2.44 5.59 9.81
C TYR A 135 2.05 6.96 10.37
N CYS A 136 0.76 7.20 10.59
CA CYS A 136 0.28 8.48 11.16
C CYS A 136 0.87 8.79 12.53
N LYS A 137 1.11 7.77 13.36
CA LYS A 137 1.60 7.94 14.74
C LYS A 137 3.12 7.97 14.86
N ARG A 138 3.83 7.25 14.01
CA ARG A 138 5.29 7.03 14.13
C ARG A 138 6.02 7.07 12.79
N GLY A 139 5.53 6.36 11.78
CA GLY A 139 6.23 6.20 10.52
C GLY A 139 6.50 7.51 9.80
N CYS A 140 5.60 8.49 9.90
CA CYS A 140 5.77 9.82 9.30
C CYS A 140 6.91 10.64 9.92
N LEU A 141 7.42 10.25 11.08
CA LEU A 141 8.52 10.91 11.79
C LEU A 141 9.90 10.31 11.49
N THR A 142 9.97 9.26 10.71
CA THR A 142 11.22 8.52 10.43
C THR A 142 11.26 8.04 8.99
N ASP A 143 12.46 7.71 8.49
CA ASP A 143 12.64 7.07 7.18
C ASP A 143 12.89 5.56 7.29
N VAL A 144 12.71 4.99 8.48
CA VAL A 144 12.97 3.58 8.77
C VAL A 144 11.94 2.69 8.07
N LEU A 145 12.41 1.56 7.53
CA LEU A 145 11.56 0.46 7.09
C LEU A 145 11.01 -0.29 8.32
N TYR A 146 9.72 -0.58 8.34
CA TYR A 146 9.06 -1.37 9.38
C TYR A 146 8.57 -2.71 8.85
N VAL A 147 8.67 -3.74 9.69
CA VAL A 147 8.08 -5.06 9.45
C VAL A 147 6.95 -5.28 10.45
N GLY A 148 5.77 -5.64 9.95
CA GLY A 148 4.60 -5.94 10.76
C GLY A 148 4.23 -7.42 10.69
N VAL A 149 4.03 -8.05 11.85
CA VAL A 149 3.52 -9.42 11.95
C VAL A 149 2.08 -9.36 12.45
N ALA A 150 1.16 -9.84 11.61
CA ALA A 150 -0.26 -9.82 11.91
C ALA A 150 -0.70 -11.06 12.73
N SER A 151 -1.37 -10.78 13.82
CA SER A 151 -2.20 -11.71 14.58
C SER A 151 -3.69 -11.46 14.30
N PRO A 152 -4.64 -12.23 14.85
CA PRO A 152 -6.07 -12.04 14.57
C PRO A 152 -6.63 -10.65 14.88
N ASP A 153 -6.06 -9.97 15.86
CA ASP A 153 -6.58 -8.71 16.44
C ASP A 153 -5.64 -7.51 16.34
N LYS A 154 -4.38 -7.71 15.94
CA LYS A 154 -3.38 -6.63 15.85
C LYS A 154 -2.28 -6.92 14.83
N VAL A 155 -1.49 -5.90 14.56
CA VAL A 155 -0.21 -6.02 13.86
C VAL A 155 0.88 -5.43 14.74
N ASP A 156 1.87 -6.24 15.09
CA ASP A 156 3.05 -5.81 15.84
C ASP A 156 4.14 -5.37 14.86
N PHE A 157 4.60 -4.13 14.99
CA PHE A 157 5.62 -3.55 14.10
C PHE A 157 6.97 -3.44 14.79
N CYS A 158 8.03 -3.83 14.10
CA CYS A 158 9.41 -3.54 14.45
C CYS A 158 10.13 -2.82 13.31
N SER A 159 11.10 -1.98 13.68
CA SER A 159 12.01 -1.37 12.71
C SER A 159 12.94 -2.44 12.12
N LEU A 160 13.25 -2.30 10.84
CA LEU A 160 14.24 -3.10 10.12
C LEU A 160 15.40 -2.18 9.67
N PRO A 161 16.38 -1.94 10.54
CA PRO A 161 17.51 -1.10 10.19
C PRO A 161 18.45 -1.84 9.22
N GLU A 162 19.09 -1.08 8.35
CA GLU A 162 20.24 -1.55 7.59
C GLU A 162 21.47 -1.56 8.50
N PHE A 163 22.29 -2.63 8.42
CA PHE A 163 23.52 -2.78 9.23
C PHE A 163 24.62 -3.47 8.41
#